data_5aaf131ce8a328fa2c7b424424c5e6ad
#
_entry.id   5aaf131ce8a328fa2c7b424424c5e6ad
#
_cell.length_a   1.000
_cell.length_b   1.000
_cell.length_c   1.000
_cell.angle_alpha   90.00
_cell.angle_beta   90.00
_cell.angle_gamma   90.00
#
_symmetry.space_group_name_H-M   'P 1'
#
loop_
_entity.id
_entity.type
_entity.pdbx_description
1 polymer ?
#
loop_
_entity_poly.entity_id
_entity_poly.type
_entity_poly.pdbx_seq_one_letter_code
_entity_poly.pdbx_strand_id
1 'polypeptide(L)'
;MPDRFEILHKDLAGRIGRLSTPHGIIETPALMPVVNPHLPLIPPNELEKMGADMIITNSYIIHQDPELNEQALERGLHDLLGFSRPIMTDSGAFQLSVYGDIDVSPLQILNFQFAIKSDISVPLDIPTPPDVTRERAESELQITEERLVQAAAQERSALLA
;
A
#
# COMPACT_ATOMS: atom_id res chain seq x y z
N MET A 1 13.53 -11.99 -13.41
CA MET A 1 13.88 -11.32 -12.13
C MET A 1 13.97 -12.39 -11.08
N PRO A 2 14.88 -12.35 -10.11
CA PRO A 2 14.82 -13.28 -9.00
C PRO A 2 13.47 -13.13 -8.31
N ASP A 3 12.93 -14.25 -7.79
CA ASP A 3 11.66 -14.24 -7.08
C ASP A 3 11.73 -13.21 -5.94
N ARG A 4 10.84 -12.22 -6.00
CA ARG A 4 10.79 -11.15 -4.98
C ARG A 4 10.34 -11.67 -3.62
N PHE A 5 9.70 -12.85 -3.58
CA PHE A 5 9.28 -13.53 -2.38
C PHE A 5 9.79 -14.96 -2.35
N GLU A 6 10.54 -15.29 -1.29
CA GLU A 6 11.10 -16.63 -1.04
C GLU A 6 10.47 -17.21 0.22
N ILE A 7 10.01 -18.47 0.16
CA ILE A 7 9.53 -19.18 1.36
C ILE A 7 10.73 -19.91 1.97
N LEU A 8 11.09 -19.52 3.20
CA LEU A 8 12.21 -20.11 3.94
C LEU A 8 11.80 -21.36 4.72
N HIS A 9 10.65 -21.31 5.40
CA HIS A 9 10.13 -22.40 6.22
C HIS A 9 8.61 -22.54 6.07
N LYS A 10 8.13 -23.77 6.19
CA LYS A 10 6.70 -24.09 6.23
C LYS A 10 6.41 -25.03 7.38
N ASP A 11 5.30 -24.78 8.10
CA ASP A 11 4.73 -25.69 9.07
C ASP A 11 3.20 -25.61 8.97
N LEU A 12 2.57 -26.73 8.64
CA LEU A 12 1.14 -26.81 8.34
C LEU A 12 0.73 -25.73 7.30
N ALA A 13 -0.18 -24.81 7.66
CA ALA A 13 -0.60 -23.68 6.85
C ALA A 13 0.26 -22.42 7.05
N GLY A 14 1.12 -22.40 8.07
CA GLY A 14 2.05 -21.30 8.35
C GLY A 14 3.27 -21.33 7.45
N ARG A 15 3.85 -20.14 7.21
CA ARG A 15 5.12 -20.00 6.49
C ARG A 15 5.92 -18.81 7.00
N ILE A 16 7.22 -18.96 7.02
CA ILE A 16 8.18 -17.85 7.14
C ILE A 16 8.73 -17.61 5.74
N GLY A 17 8.70 -16.36 5.31
CA GLY A 17 9.19 -15.97 4.00
C GLY A 17 10.07 -14.74 4.07
N ARG A 18 10.65 -14.41 2.93
CA ARG A 18 11.48 -13.24 2.73
C ARG A 18 10.96 -12.47 1.53
N LEU A 19 10.59 -11.21 1.75
CA LEU A 19 10.13 -10.28 0.71
C LEU A 19 11.24 -9.27 0.43
N SER A 20 11.67 -9.19 -0.83
CA SER A 20 12.68 -8.22 -1.27
C SER A 20 12.02 -7.00 -1.88
N THR A 21 12.36 -5.81 -1.38
CA THR A 21 11.90 -4.51 -1.88
C THR A 21 13.08 -3.61 -2.22
N PRO A 22 12.88 -2.47 -2.90
CA PRO A 22 13.94 -1.50 -3.17
C PRO A 22 14.63 -0.97 -1.90
N HIS A 23 13.89 -0.83 -0.78
CA HIS A 23 14.43 -0.28 0.47
C HIS A 23 14.74 -1.33 1.53
N GLY A 24 14.81 -2.60 1.18
CA GLY A 24 15.26 -3.63 2.08
C GLY A 24 14.51 -4.95 1.96
N ILE A 25 14.88 -5.88 2.84
CA ILE A 25 14.31 -7.22 2.92
C ILE A 25 13.47 -7.31 4.18
N ILE A 26 12.26 -7.85 4.04
CA ILE A 26 11.31 -8.08 5.13
C ILE A 26 11.19 -9.58 5.35
N GLU A 27 11.37 -10.03 6.58
CA GLU A 27 10.99 -11.38 6.98
C GLU A 27 9.51 -11.42 7.34
N THR A 28 8.77 -12.36 6.77
CA THR A 28 7.32 -12.51 7.01
C THR A 28 7.03 -13.72 7.88
N PRO A 29 6.00 -13.63 8.75
CA PRO A 29 5.03 -12.55 8.90
C PRO A 29 5.63 -11.29 9.54
N ALA A 30 5.25 -10.10 9.06
CA ALA A 30 5.72 -8.82 9.57
C ALA A 30 4.55 -7.96 10.04
N LEU A 31 4.76 -7.19 11.10
CA LEU A 31 3.82 -6.16 11.54
C LEU A 31 4.06 -4.87 10.77
N MET A 32 3.00 -4.28 10.25
CA MET A 32 3.02 -2.98 9.56
C MET A 32 2.29 -1.92 10.40
N PRO A 33 3.00 -1.14 11.23
CA PRO A 33 2.38 0.00 11.91
C PRO A 33 1.80 0.99 10.90
N VAL A 34 0.56 1.45 11.15
CA VAL A 34 -0.09 2.46 10.32
C VAL A 34 0.41 3.84 10.72
N VAL A 35 0.90 4.60 9.75
CA VAL A 35 1.35 5.98 9.93
C VAL A 35 0.37 6.92 9.23
N ASN A 36 -0.28 7.79 10.02
CA ASN A 36 -1.06 8.88 9.47
C ASN A 36 -0.11 10.02 9.05
N PRO A 37 -0.09 10.43 7.76
CA PRO A 37 0.84 11.46 7.29
C PRO A 37 0.61 12.85 7.89
N HIS A 38 -0.62 13.17 8.32
CA HIS A 38 -0.93 14.45 8.99
C HIS A 38 -0.58 14.47 10.47
N LEU A 39 -0.68 13.33 11.15
CA LEU A 39 -0.52 13.26 12.59
C LEU A 39 0.10 11.92 12.99
N PRO A 40 1.40 11.74 12.79
CA PRO A 40 2.09 10.55 13.28
C PRO A 40 2.16 10.61 14.81
N LEU A 41 1.37 9.75 15.49
CA LEU A 41 1.38 9.64 16.96
C LEU A 41 2.76 9.22 17.49
N ILE A 42 3.43 8.37 16.74
CA ILE A 42 4.83 7.97 16.95
C ILE A 42 5.56 8.34 15.66
N PRO A 43 6.63 9.14 15.71
CA PRO A 43 7.41 9.46 14.52
C PRO A 43 7.93 8.19 13.83
N PRO A 44 7.90 8.10 12.48
CA PRO A 44 8.31 6.88 11.78
C PRO A 44 9.75 6.42 12.09
N ASN A 45 10.66 7.34 12.28
CA ASN A 45 12.04 7.03 12.70
C ASN A 45 12.14 6.42 14.11
N GLU A 46 11.17 6.68 14.99
CA GLU A 46 11.08 6.00 16.29
C GLU A 46 10.51 4.59 16.13
N LEU A 47 9.53 4.39 15.22
CA LEU A 47 9.04 3.05 14.89
C LEU A 47 10.17 2.17 14.36
N GLU A 48 11.06 2.71 13.54
CA GLU A 48 12.25 2.00 13.06
C GLU A 48 13.17 1.58 14.21
N LYS A 49 13.46 2.49 15.16
CA LYS A 49 14.24 2.17 16.38
C LYS A 49 13.57 1.13 17.28
N MET A 50 12.24 1.08 17.28
CA MET A 50 11.46 0.07 18.01
C MET A 50 11.44 -1.30 17.30
N GLY A 51 12.03 -1.41 16.10
CA GLY A 51 12.17 -2.65 15.37
C GLY A 51 11.08 -2.88 14.31
N ALA A 52 10.37 -1.84 13.88
CA ALA A 52 9.47 -1.98 12.73
C ALA A 52 10.28 -2.20 11.46
N ASP A 53 10.06 -3.33 10.78
CA ASP A 53 10.74 -3.66 9.53
C ASP A 53 10.10 -2.99 8.31
N MET A 54 8.86 -2.56 8.45
CA MET A 54 8.10 -1.81 7.45
C MET A 54 6.96 -1.04 8.11
N ILE A 55 6.41 -0.08 7.39
CA ILE A 55 5.21 0.68 7.78
C ILE A 55 4.20 0.70 6.63
N ILE A 56 2.96 1.07 6.94
CA ILE A 56 1.93 1.36 5.95
C ILE A 56 1.38 2.78 6.15
N THR A 57 1.16 3.49 5.07
CA THR A 57 0.50 4.81 5.07
C THR A 57 -0.55 4.90 3.97
N ASN A 58 -1.36 5.95 3.98
CA ASN A 58 -2.45 6.12 3.04
C ASN A 58 -2.06 7.09 1.91
N SER A 59 -1.95 6.58 0.68
CA SER A 59 -1.57 7.39 -0.49
C SER A 59 -2.65 8.39 -0.90
N TYR A 60 -3.93 8.06 -0.69
CA TYR A 60 -5.02 8.97 -1.01
C TYR A 60 -5.00 10.23 -0.14
N ILE A 61 -4.72 10.08 1.17
CA ILE A 61 -4.57 11.23 2.08
C ILE A 61 -3.41 12.13 1.62
N ILE A 62 -2.27 11.54 1.26
CA ILE A 62 -1.11 12.30 0.74
C ILE A 62 -1.47 12.99 -0.59
N HIS A 63 -2.20 12.29 -1.48
CA HIS A 63 -2.61 12.82 -2.77
C HIS A 63 -3.56 14.02 -2.64
N GLN A 64 -4.47 14.01 -1.69
CA GLN A 64 -5.47 15.06 -1.47
C GLN A 64 -4.92 16.31 -0.78
N ASP A 65 -3.83 16.20 -0.06
CA ASP A 65 -3.18 17.33 0.59
C ASP A 65 -2.15 17.96 -0.37
N PRO A 66 -2.34 19.22 -0.83
CA PRO A 66 -1.46 19.83 -1.82
C PRO A 66 0.02 19.91 -1.37
N GLU A 67 0.27 20.15 -0.08
CA GLU A 67 1.62 20.29 0.45
C GLU A 67 2.31 18.91 0.55
N LEU A 68 1.62 17.90 1.07
CA LEU A 68 2.16 16.54 1.15
C LEU A 68 2.35 15.93 -0.24
N ASN A 69 1.43 16.21 -1.17
CA ASN A 69 1.52 15.75 -2.57
C ASN A 69 2.78 16.28 -3.25
N GLU A 70 3.00 17.60 -3.19
CA GLU A 70 4.18 18.24 -3.77
C GLU A 70 5.47 17.68 -3.16
N GLN A 71 5.56 17.62 -1.84
CA GLN A 71 6.73 17.08 -1.15
C GLN A 71 6.99 15.61 -1.49
N ALA A 72 5.94 14.77 -1.55
CA ALA A 72 6.07 13.36 -1.88
C ALA A 72 6.57 13.16 -3.33
N LEU A 73 6.07 13.95 -4.27
CA LEU A 73 6.48 13.88 -5.67
C LEU A 73 7.92 14.37 -5.88
N GLU A 74 8.34 15.42 -5.16
CA GLU A 74 9.69 15.97 -5.28
C GLU A 74 10.76 15.07 -4.62
N ARG A 75 10.51 14.60 -3.40
CA ARG A 75 11.52 13.95 -2.55
C ARG A 75 11.33 12.45 -2.45
N GLY A 76 10.12 11.96 -2.67
CA GLY A 76 9.72 10.57 -2.45
C GLY A 76 9.15 10.34 -1.04
N LEU A 77 8.45 9.23 -0.91
CA LEU A 77 7.69 8.88 0.29
C LEU A 77 8.59 8.64 1.53
N HIS A 78 9.76 8.05 1.33
CA HIS A 78 10.71 7.75 2.40
C HIS A 78 11.26 9.02 3.04
N ASP A 79 11.59 10.02 2.24
CA ASP A 79 12.06 11.31 2.72
C ASP A 79 10.93 12.10 3.40
N LEU A 80 9.73 12.09 2.82
CA LEU A 80 8.55 12.73 3.39
C LEU A 80 8.25 12.21 4.80
N LEU A 81 8.31 10.89 5.00
CA LEU A 81 7.96 10.27 6.28
C LEU A 81 9.15 10.12 7.23
N GLY A 82 10.40 10.30 6.75
CA GLY A 82 11.60 10.08 7.54
C GLY A 82 11.77 8.62 7.97
N PHE A 83 11.46 7.66 7.08
CA PHE A 83 11.55 6.23 7.32
C PHE A 83 12.38 5.56 6.24
N SER A 84 13.45 4.85 6.62
CA SER A 84 14.46 4.35 5.67
C SER A 84 14.16 2.93 5.15
N ARG A 85 13.25 2.21 5.79
CA ARG A 85 12.87 0.84 5.46
C ARG A 85 11.64 0.78 4.55
N PRO A 86 11.22 -0.40 4.08
CA PRO A 86 10.08 -0.55 3.17
C PRO A 86 8.79 0.12 3.63
N ILE A 87 8.12 0.81 2.71
CA ILE A 87 6.84 1.46 2.93
C ILE A 87 5.80 0.88 1.97
N MET A 88 4.70 0.41 2.53
CA MET A 88 3.49 0.07 1.79
C MET A 88 2.54 1.26 1.76
N THR A 89 1.85 1.46 0.66
CA THR A 89 0.80 2.47 0.56
C THR A 89 -0.56 1.83 0.32
N ASP A 90 -1.53 2.20 1.16
CA ASP A 90 -2.95 1.95 0.94
C ASP A 90 -3.50 2.92 -0.12
N SER A 91 -4.45 2.45 -0.91
CA SER A 91 -5.05 3.17 -2.04
C SER A 91 -6.17 4.16 -1.67
N GLY A 92 -6.70 4.07 -0.44
CA GLY A 92 -7.83 4.89 0.01
C GLY A 92 -9.20 4.23 -0.17
N ALA A 93 -9.28 2.91 -0.35
CA ALA A 93 -10.54 2.18 -0.45
C ALA A 93 -11.45 2.39 0.77
N PHE A 94 -10.86 2.51 1.97
CA PHE A 94 -11.62 2.84 3.18
C PHE A 94 -12.30 4.23 3.07
N GLN A 95 -11.63 5.23 2.51
CA GLN A 95 -12.20 6.56 2.27
C GLN A 95 -13.39 6.48 1.31
N LEU A 96 -13.31 5.63 0.28
CA LEU A 96 -14.43 5.35 -0.62
C LEU A 96 -15.65 4.80 0.15
N SER A 97 -15.44 3.89 1.10
CA SER A 97 -16.52 3.31 1.91
C SER A 97 -17.17 4.31 2.86
N VAL A 98 -16.41 5.28 3.36
CA VAL A 98 -16.89 6.28 4.34
C VAL A 98 -17.54 7.48 3.66
N TYR A 99 -16.95 7.97 2.57
CA TYR A 99 -17.39 9.21 1.90
C TYR A 99 -18.27 8.94 0.67
N GLY A 100 -18.39 7.68 0.23
CA GLY A 100 -19.25 7.26 -0.88
C GLY A 100 -18.67 7.50 -2.27
N ASP A 101 -17.72 8.39 -2.41
CA ASP A 101 -16.97 8.65 -3.64
C ASP A 101 -15.58 9.22 -3.32
N ILE A 102 -14.62 8.95 -4.18
CA ILE A 102 -13.29 9.56 -4.15
C ILE A 102 -12.98 10.16 -5.53
N ASP A 103 -12.48 11.39 -5.53
CA ASP A 103 -12.19 12.14 -6.76
C ASP A 103 -10.87 11.71 -7.41
N VAL A 104 -10.65 10.39 -7.50
CA VAL A 104 -9.44 9.79 -8.08
C VAL A 104 -9.78 8.46 -8.73
N SER A 105 -9.36 8.27 -9.99
CA SER A 105 -9.51 6.98 -10.65
C SER A 105 -8.52 5.92 -10.10
N PRO A 106 -8.84 4.61 -10.23
CA PRO A 106 -7.95 3.53 -9.77
C PRO A 106 -6.52 3.61 -10.34
N LEU A 107 -6.39 3.98 -11.61
CA LEU A 107 -5.08 4.13 -12.25
C LEU A 107 -4.35 5.41 -11.82
N GLN A 108 -5.07 6.49 -11.52
CA GLN A 108 -4.44 7.71 -11.02
C GLN A 108 -3.79 7.49 -9.66
N ILE A 109 -4.52 6.90 -8.71
CA ILE A 109 -3.96 6.65 -7.39
C ILE A 109 -2.81 5.62 -7.44
N LEU A 110 -2.91 4.59 -8.28
CA LEU A 110 -1.83 3.64 -8.47
C LEU A 110 -0.58 4.30 -9.06
N ASN A 111 -0.74 5.13 -10.09
CA ASN A 111 0.37 5.88 -10.69
C ASN A 111 1.00 6.87 -9.69
N PHE A 112 0.20 7.48 -8.83
CA PHE A 112 0.70 8.33 -7.75
C PHE A 112 1.56 7.54 -6.78
N GLN A 113 1.11 6.35 -6.32
CA GLN A 113 1.91 5.47 -5.46
C GLN A 113 3.27 5.13 -6.08
N PHE A 114 3.30 4.88 -7.39
CA PHE A 114 4.57 4.65 -8.11
C PHE A 114 5.43 5.91 -8.19
N ALA A 115 4.83 7.06 -8.46
CA ALA A 115 5.55 8.33 -8.58
C ALA A 115 6.24 8.74 -7.28
N ILE A 116 5.58 8.52 -6.14
CA ILE A 116 6.14 8.78 -4.81
C ILE A 116 7.10 7.69 -4.31
N LYS A 117 7.36 6.66 -5.13
CA LYS A 117 8.29 5.54 -4.86
C LYS A 117 7.87 4.67 -3.68
N SER A 118 6.60 4.32 -3.58
CA SER A 118 6.16 3.27 -2.66
C SER A 118 6.82 1.93 -3.01
N ASP A 119 7.25 1.17 -2.00
CA ASP A 119 7.82 -0.17 -2.22
C ASP A 119 6.75 -1.19 -2.58
N ILE A 120 5.61 -1.09 -1.90
CA ILE A 120 4.44 -1.94 -2.11
C ILE A 120 3.24 -1.04 -2.33
N SER A 121 2.62 -1.15 -3.50
CA SER A 121 1.46 -0.36 -3.89
C SER A 121 0.21 -1.22 -3.88
N VAL A 122 -0.86 -0.72 -3.30
CA VAL A 122 -2.17 -1.40 -3.25
C VAL A 122 -3.09 -0.79 -4.31
N PRO A 123 -3.55 -1.58 -5.29
CA PRO A 123 -4.59 -1.12 -6.22
C PRO A 123 -5.90 -0.80 -5.50
N LEU A 124 -6.65 0.17 -6.03
CA LEU A 124 -7.93 0.56 -5.45
C LEU A 124 -8.98 -0.53 -5.66
N ASP A 125 -9.38 -1.18 -4.58
CA ASP A 125 -10.48 -2.15 -4.55
C ASP A 125 -11.85 -1.49 -4.23
N ILE A 126 -12.89 -2.31 -4.15
CA ILE A 126 -14.20 -1.90 -3.63
C ILE A 126 -14.41 -2.61 -2.29
N PRO A 127 -14.43 -1.87 -1.17
CA PRO A 127 -14.68 -2.45 0.15
C PRO A 127 -16.17 -2.80 0.31
N THR A 128 -16.55 -3.99 -0.14
CA THR A 128 -17.93 -4.47 -0.11
C THR A 128 -18.46 -4.59 1.32
N PRO A 129 -19.54 -3.90 1.70
CA PRO A 129 -20.16 -4.03 3.02
C PRO A 129 -20.71 -5.43 3.29
N PRO A 130 -20.80 -5.87 4.57
CA PRO A 130 -21.23 -7.23 4.92
C PRO A 130 -22.72 -7.53 4.62
N ASP A 131 -23.56 -6.50 4.53
CA ASP A 131 -25.03 -6.60 4.46
C ASP A 131 -25.57 -6.40 3.03
N VAL A 132 -24.74 -6.53 2.02
CA VAL A 132 -25.17 -6.43 0.62
C VAL A 132 -25.69 -7.77 0.08
N THR A 133 -26.42 -7.71 -1.02
CA THR A 133 -26.85 -8.94 -1.70
C THR A 133 -25.65 -9.65 -2.34
N ARG A 134 -25.79 -10.95 -2.57
CA ARG A 134 -24.75 -11.74 -3.23
C ARG A 134 -24.42 -11.20 -4.63
N GLU A 135 -25.43 -10.82 -5.40
CA GLU A 135 -25.25 -10.27 -6.75
C GLU A 135 -24.42 -8.99 -6.73
N ARG A 136 -24.65 -8.12 -5.73
CA ARG A 136 -23.84 -6.91 -5.55
C ARG A 136 -22.41 -7.26 -5.17
N ALA A 137 -22.21 -8.18 -4.23
CA ALA A 137 -20.87 -8.59 -3.81
C ALA A 137 -20.07 -9.20 -4.98
N GLU A 138 -20.72 -10.06 -5.80
CA GLU A 138 -20.09 -10.65 -6.98
C GLU A 138 -19.73 -9.59 -8.04
N SER A 139 -20.61 -8.59 -8.25
CA SER A 139 -20.34 -7.48 -9.17
C SER A 139 -19.18 -6.60 -8.71
N GLU A 140 -19.11 -6.26 -7.41
CA GLU A 140 -18.04 -5.46 -6.82
C GLU A 140 -16.69 -6.22 -6.84
N LEU A 141 -16.72 -7.54 -6.61
CA LEU A 141 -15.55 -8.40 -6.76
C LEU A 141 -15.04 -8.41 -8.20
N GLN A 142 -15.93 -8.55 -9.19
CA GLN A 142 -15.54 -8.52 -10.60
C GLN A 142 -14.84 -7.19 -10.96
N ILE A 143 -15.37 -6.06 -10.51
CA ILE A 143 -14.75 -4.74 -10.74
C ILE A 143 -13.35 -4.69 -10.10
N THR A 144 -13.20 -5.22 -8.89
CA THR A 144 -11.91 -5.28 -8.21
C THR A 144 -10.91 -6.17 -8.98
N GLU A 145 -11.34 -7.33 -9.46
CA GLU A 145 -10.51 -8.21 -10.30
C GLU A 145 -10.05 -7.50 -11.60
N GLU A 146 -10.95 -6.79 -12.28
CA GLU A 146 -10.62 -6.02 -13.49
C GLU A 146 -9.57 -4.94 -13.19
N ARG A 147 -9.69 -4.23 -12.07
CA ARG A 147 -8.68 -3.25 -11.60
C ARG A 147 -7.33 -3.89 -11.31
N LEU A 148 -7.32 -5.07 -10.67
CA LEU A 148 -6.09 -5.83 -10.40
C LEU A 148 -5.40 -6.26 -11.70
N VAL A 149 -6.16 -6.75 -12.69
CA VAL A 149 -5.61 -7.10 -14.01
C VAL A 149 -4.99 -5.88 -14.69
N GLN A 150 -5.68 -4.72 -14.64
CA GLN A 150 -5.15 -3.47 -15.20
C GLN A 150 -3.87 -3.01 -14.46
N ALA A 151 -3.85 -3.12 -13.14
CA ALA A 151 -2.68 -2.79 -12.32
C ALA A 151 -1.49 -3.70 -12.65
N ALA A 152 -1.72 -5.01 -12.74
CA ALA A 152 -0.69 -6.00 -13.06
C ALA A 152 -0.08 -5.83 -14.47
N ALA A 153 -0.84 -5.24 -15.39
CA ALA A 153 -0.35 -4.91 -16.74
C ALA A 153 0.63 -3.71 -16.76
N GLN A 154 0.73 -2.96 -15.66
CA GLN A 154 1.69 -1.85 -15.56
C GLN A 154 3.09 -2.41 -15.30
N GLU A 155 4.05 -2.17 -16.21
CA GLU A 155 5.46 -2.47 -15.96
C GLU A 155 6.05 -1.45 -14.96
N ARG A 156 6.30 -1.88 -13.71
CA ARG A 156 6.78 -1.01 -12.64
C ARG A 156 7.83 -1.70 -11.75
N SER A 157 8.59 -0.89 -11.04
CA SER A 157 9.59 -1.37 -10.07
C SER A 157 8.96 -1.76 -8.73
N ALA A 158 7.83 -1.14 -8.36
CA ALA A 158 7.13 -1.45 -7.12
C ALA A 158 6.42 -2.82 -7.16
N LEU A 159 6.23 -3.41 -5.98
CA LEU A 159 5.37 -4.57 -5.80
C LEU A 159 3.90 -4.13 -5.79
N LEU A 160 3.03 -5.01 -6.29
CA LEU A 160 1.58 -4.89 -6.11
C LEU A 160 1.13 -5.86 -5.01
N ALA A 161 0.29 -5.40 -4.12
CA ALA A 161 -0.31 -6.20 -3.05
C ALA A 161 -1.81 -6.39 -3.28
#